data_075b3b242b2fe84c9cc162cac8a18f44
#
_entry.id   075b3b242b2fe84c9cc162cac8a18f44
#
_cell.length_a   1.000
_cell.length_b   1.000
_cell.length_c   1.000
_cell.angle_alpha   90.00
_cell.angle_beta   90.00
_cell.angle_gamma   90.00
#
_symmetry.space_group_name_H-M   'P 1'
#
loop_
_entity.id
_entity.type
_entity.pdbx_description
1 polymer ?
#
loop_
_entity_poly.entity_id
_entity_poly.type
_entity_poly.pdbx_seq_one_letter_code
_entity_poly.pdbx_strand_id
1 'polypeptide(L)'
;MCIRDSLKYKARRNGEDIIDFGMGNPDQSTPKHIVEKLLESSAQGRNHRYSLSAGLPKLKLAISDWYRRNYNVQIDPEKETIVTIGSKEGLSHLMIAMLSPGEVVMVPDPCYPIHSFSVLIARGDIRSYDSFSENLMIKSIEDGLAKNPKPKALIISFPSNPTTQTVELCFFEKIVSLAKKHKIVIIHDFAYADICFGSYKAPSFLQAAGAKDIGVESFSLSKSYNMAGWRIGFMSGNEEVISALRRVKSYLDYGIFQPIQISAITALNETRDCVNEITNTYESRRNRLIESFGNSGWEIDKPDATMFIWAKIPEKYKEMGSLEFSKKLITDCKIAASPGIGFGKNGEGYVRFALIENEQRILQAARSLKKLEL
;
A
#
# COMPACT_ATOMS: atom_id res chain seq x y z
N MET A 1 8.30 -4.79 14.88
CA MET A 1 9.24 -4.81 13.74
C MET A 1 10.68 -4.97 14.19
N CYS A 2 11.24 -4.13 15.07
CA CYS A 2 12.66 -4.17 15.48
C CYS A 2 13.15 -5.52 16.04
N ILE A 3 12.35 -6.25 16.83
CA ILE A 3 12.79 -7.54 17.42
C ILE A 3 13.00 -8.60 16.36
N ARG A 4 12.04 -8.77 15.43
CA ARG A 4 12.17 -9.70 14.30
C ARG A 4 13.39 -9.36 13.43
N ASP A 5 13.55 -8.08 13.10
CA ASP A 5 14.67 -7.64 12.26
C ASP A 5 16.01 -7.89 12.96
N SER A 6 16.08 -7.65 14.27
CA SER A 6 17.27 -7.98 15.07
C SER A 6 17.64 -9.47 15.02
N LEU A 7 16.64 -10.37 15.18
CA LEU A 7 16.86 -11.83 15.09
C LEU A 7 17.32 -12.24 13.69
N LYS A 8 16.66 -11.73 12.64
CA LYS A 8 17.06 -11.98 11.25
C LYS A 8 18.49 -11.53 10.97
N TYR A 9 18.87 -10.33 11.38
CA TYR A 9 20.23 -9.83 11.18
C TYR A 9 21.26 -10.63 11.97
N LYS A 10 20.93 -11.05 13.20
CA LYS A 10 21.80 -11.92 14.01
C LYS A 10 22.01 -13.27 13.33
N ALA A 11 20.95 -13.91 12.86
CA ALA A 11 21.02 -15.19 12.16
C ALA A 11 21.87 -15.08 10.88
N ARG A 12 21.67 -14.04 10.06
CA ARG A 12 22.49 -13.79 8.86
C ARG A 12 23.97 -13.57 9.18
N ARG A 13 24.30 -12.85 10.27
CA ARG A 13 25.69 -12.66 10.72
C ARG A 13 26.34 -13.97 11.14
N ASN A 14 25.56 -14.91 11.63
CA ASN A 14 26.03 -16.27 11.99
C ASN A 14 26.15 -17.19 10.75
N GLY A 15 25.97 -16.67 9.53
CA GLY A 15 26.05 -17.43 8.29
C GLY A 15 24.79 -18.23 7.95
N GLU A 16 23.68 -17.99 8.64
CA GLU A 16 22.43 -18.70 8.39
C GLU A 16 21.71 -18.15 7.15
N ASP A 17 21.25 -19.04 6.26
CA ASP A 17 20.49 -18.71 5.07
C ASP A 17 19.01 -18.47 5.44
N ILE A 18 18.61 -17.21 5.62
CA ILE A 18 17.26 -16.82 5.95
C ILE A 18 16.48 -16.44 4.70
N ILE A 19 15.37 -17.11 4.44
CA ILE A 19 14.40 -16.79 3.39
C ILE A 19 13.48 -15.67 3.91
N ASP A 20 13.53 -14.51 3.26
CA ASP A 20 12.95 -13.28 3.82
C ASP A 20 11.66 -12.84 3.12
N PHE A 21 10.53 -13.29 3.63
CA PHE A 21 9.20 -12.79 3.23
C PHE A 21 8.70 -11.63 4.10
N GLY A 22 9.55 -11.07 4.97
CA GLY A 22 9.09 -10.10 5.97
C GLY A 22 8.95 -8.68 5.45
N MET A 23 9.68 -8.28 4.41
CA MET A 23 9.70 -6.92 3.92
C MET A 23 9.03 -6.81 2.54
N GLY A 24 7.99 -5.98 2.42
CA GLY A 24 7.30 -5.74 1.13
C GLY A 24 8.08 -4.76 0.23
N ASN A 25 9.32 -5.11 -0.11
CA ASN A 25 10.15 -4.35 -1.03
C ASN A 25 10.26 -5.12 -2.36
N PRO A 26 9.76 -4.57 -3.48
CA PRO A 26 9.94 -5.21 -4.79
C PRO A 26 11.39 -5.61 -5.02
N ASP A 27 11.61 -6.83 -5.47
CA ASP A 27 12.94 -7.43 -5.71
C ASP A 27 13.36 -7.32 -7.18
N GLN A 28 12.41 -7.09 -8.08
CA GLN A 28 12.67 -6.94 -9.50
C GLN A 28 13.11 -5.51 -9.85
N SER A 29 13.89 -5.40 -10.92
CA SER A 29 14.33 -4.10 -11.43
C SER A 29 13.17 -3.26 -11.97
N THR A 30 13.31 -1.94 -11.89
CA THR A 30 12.47 -1.01 -12.65
C THR A 30 12.58 -1.32 -14.15
N PRO A 31 11.49 -1.30 -14.94
CA PRO A 31 11.53 -1.54 -16.39
C PRO A 31 12.57 -0.70 -17.11
N LYS A 32 13.27 -1.34 -18.07
CA LYS A 32 14.45 -0.77 -18.74
C LYS A 32 14.20 0.59 -19.38
N HIS A 33 13.10 0.76 -20.10
CA HIS A 33 12.72 2.01 -20.77
C HIS A 33 12.55 3.19 -19.80
N ILE A 34 12.07 2.91 -18.55
CA ILE A 34 11.95 3.92 -17.49
C ILE A 34 13.34 4.33 -16.98
N VAL A 35 14.25 3.35 -16.82
CA VAL A 35 15.63 3.59 -16.39
C VAL A 35 16.40 4.37 -17.48
N GLU A 36 16.24 4.01 -18.75
CA GLU A 36 16.84 4.73 -19.87
C GLU A 36 16.38 6.19 -19.91
N LYS A 37 15.09 6.45 -19.62
CA LYS A 37 14.58 7.81 -19.55
C LYS A 37 15.16 8.60 -18.37
N LEU A 38 15.45 7.94 -17.25
CA LEU A 38 16.15 8.57 -16.13
C LEU A 38 17.57 8.99 -16.55
N LEU A 39 18.32 8.09 -17.19
CA LEU A 39 19.69 8.37 -17.65
C LEU A 39 19.72 9.52 -18.64
N GLU A 40 18.86 9.48 -19.66
CA GLU A 40 18.71 10.57 -20.63
C GLU A 40 18.41 11.92 -19.99
N SER A 41 17.42 11.94 -19.09
CA SER A 41 16.95 13.18 -18.48
C SER A 41 17.91 13.71 -17.41
N SER A 42 18.63 12.84 -16.70
CA SER A 42 19.63 13.24 -15.71
C SER A 42 20.91 13.82 -16.34
N ALA A 43 21.20 13.49 -17.59
CA ALA A 43 22.30 14.11 -18.33
C ALA A 43 22.02 15.58 -18.71
N GLN A 44 20.79 16.05 -18.58
CA GLN A 44 20.41 17.42 -18.93
C GLN A 44 20.56 18.37 -17.74
N GLY A 45 21.56 19.23 -17.72
CA GLY A 45 21.85 20.15 -16.61
C GLY A 45 20.68 21.04 -16.17
N ARG A 46 19.77 21.38 -17.10
CA ARG A 46 18.54 22.14 -16.80
C ARG A 46 17.62 21.42 -15.81
N ASN A 47 17.67 20.08 -15.73
CA ASN A 47 16.84 19.26 -14.86
C ASN A 47 17.38 19.12 -13.42
N HIS A 48 18.56 19.72 -13.12
CA HIS A 48 19.18 19.72 -11.79
C HIS A 48 18.69 20.86 -10.89
N ARG A 49 17.88 21.75 -11.41
CA ARG A 49 17.31 22.88 -10.65
C ARG A 49 16.20 22.37 -9.71
N TYR A 50 15.88 23.16 -8.70
CA TYR A 50 14.71 22.91 -7.86
C TYR A 50 13.46 22.68 -8.72
N SER A 51 12.68 21.69 -8.35
CA SER A 51 11.40 21.38 -8.99
C SER A 51 10.25 22.14 -8.33
N LEU A 52 9.10 22.11 -8.94
CA LEU A 52 7.86 22.57 -8.30
C LEU A 52 7.42 21.54 -7.24
N SER A 53 7.09 21.97 -6.04
CA SER A 53 6.60 21.10 -4.96
C SER A 53 5.33 20.33 -5.34
N ALA A 54 4.48 20.93 -6.19
CA ALA A 54 3.28 20.29 -6.71
C ALA A 54 3.53 19.27 -7.84
N GLY A 55 4.75 19.21 -8.38
CA GLY A 55 5.13 18.37 -9.50
C GLY A 55 5.11 19.07 -10.86
N LEU A 56 5.77 18.46 -11.85
CA LEU A 56 5.83 18.98 -13.22
C LEU A 56 4.44 18.99 -13.88
N PRO A 57 4.06 20.06 -14.61
CA PRO A 57 2.78 20.12 -15.31
C PRO A 57 2.54 18.93 -16.25
N LYS A 58 3.58 18.49 -16.99
CA LYS A 58 3.49 17.32 -17.87
C LYS A 58 3.24 16.01 -17.12
N LEU A 59 3.74 15.88 -15.87
CA LEU A 59 3.45 14.70 -15.06
C LEU A 59 2.02 14.74 -14.55
N LYS A 60 1.53 15.90 -14.12
CA LYS A 60 0.13 16.04 -13.70
C LYS A 60 -0.85 15.75 -14.85
N LEU A 61 -0.53 16.17 -16.08
CA LEU A 61 -1.28 15.79 -17.26
C LEU A 61 -1.25 14.27 -17.50
N ALA A 62 -0.07 13.64 -17.41
CA ALA A 62 0.05 12.18 -17.55
C ALA A 62 -0.76 11.42 -16.48
N ILE A 63 -0.86 11.93 -15.26
CA ILE A 63 -1.71 11.39 -14.19
C ILE A 63 -3.20 11.49 -14.56
N SER A 64 -3.64 12.66 -15.06
CA SER A 64 -5.02 12.85 -15.53
C SER A 64 -5.37 11.87 -16.66
N ASP A 65 -4.48 11.74 -17.64
CA ASP A 65 -4.64 10.77 -18.73
C ASP A 65 -4.64 9.32 -18.27
N TRP A 66 -3.85 8.99 -17.25
CA TRP A 66 -3.82 7.65 -16.65
C TRP A 66 -5.17 7.31 -15.98
N TYR A 67 -5.76 8.21 -15.21
CA TYR A 67 -7.09 8.03 -14.63
C TYR A 67 -8.17 7.87 -15.70
N ARG A 68 -8.11 8.71 -16.74
CA ARG A 68 -9.07 8.63 -17.86
C ARG A 68 -9.00 7.28 -18.59
N ARG A 69 -7.78 6.80 -18.90
CA ARG A 69 -7.59 5.53 -19.63
C ARG A 69 -7.95 4.30 -18.81
N ASN A 70 -7.59 4.27 -17.54
CA ASN A 70 -7.73 3.06 -16.73
C ASN A 70 -9.08 2.98 -15.99
N TYR A 71 -9.68 4.12 -15.64
CA TYR A 71 -10.85 4.19 -14.76
C TYR A 71 -12.00 5.03 -15.31
N ASN A 72 -11.84 5.66 -16.48
CA ASN A 72 -12.81 6.62 -17.06
C ASN A 72 -13.13 7.79 -16.10
N VAL A 73 -12.13 8.22 -15.31
CA VAL A 73 -12.25 9.34 -14.36
C VAL A 73 -11.56 10.56 -14.93
N GLN A 74 -12.26 11.71 -14.92
CA GLN A 74 -11.70 13.00 -15.31
C GLN A 74 -11.07 13.68 -14.10
N ILE A 75 -9.79 14.03 -14.18
CA ILE A 75 -9.02 14.75 -13.16
C ILE A 75 -8.50 16.04 -13.78
N ASP A 76 -8.77 17.19 -13.13
CA ASP A 76 -8.13 18.45 -13.50
C ASP A 76 -6.64 18.39 -13.09
N PRO A 77 -5.69 18.44 -14.06
CA PRO A 77 -4.27 18.31 -13.75
C PRO A 77 -3.73 19.47 -12.91
N GLU A 78 -4.37 20.63 -12.90
CA GLU A 78 -3.89 21.79 -12.14
C GLU A 78 -4.48 21.86 -10.72
N LYS A 79 -5.71 21.40 -10.55
CA LYS A 79 -6.46 21.58 -9.29
C LYS A 79 -6.60 20.30 -8.49
N GLU A 80 -6.85 19.18 -9.16
CA GLU A 80 -7.27 17.91 -8.54
C GLU A 80 -6.15 16.89 -8.42
N THR A 81 -4.87 17.27 -8.68
CA THR A 81 -3.75 16.33 -8.48
C THR A 81 -2.47 17.01 -8.02
N ILE A 82 -1.65 16.25 -7.29
CA ILE A 82 -0.33 16.68 -6.79
C ILE A 82 0.62 15.48 -6.77
N VAL A 83 1.87 15.73 -7.14
CA VAL A 83 2.95 14.73 -7.08
C VAL A 83 3.50 14.66 -5.65
N THR A 84 3.75 13.44 -5.17
CA THR A 84 4.23 13.20 -3.79
C THR A 84 5.53 12.40 -3.79
N ILE A 85 6.36 12.55 -2.75
CA ILE A 85 7.60 11.80 -2.54
C ILE A 85 7.25 10.37 -2.07
N GLY A 86 6.54 9.63 -2.94
CA GLY A 86 5.81 8.41 -2.66
C GLY A 86 4.53 8.67 -1.85
N SER A 87 3.59 7.70 -1.85
CA SER A 87 2.29 7.84 -1.15
C SER A 87 2.45 8.06 0.35
N LYS A 88 3.50 7.51 0.96
CA LYS A 88 3.75 7.63 2.40
C LYS A 88 3.95 9.07 2.87
N GLU A 89 4.71 9.86 2.11
CA GLU A 89 4.89 11.29 2.37
C GLU A 89 3.57 12.05 2.15
N GLY A 90 2.89 11.78 1.03
CA GLY A 90 1.61 12.40 0.72
C GLY A 90 0.58 12.22 1.83
N LEU A 91 0.44 10.99 2.36
CA LEU A 91 -0.46 10.69 3.48
C LEU A 91 -0.05 11.44 4.75
N SER A 92 1.24 11.46 5.09
CA SER A 92 1.72 12.15 6.30
C SER A 92 1.52 13.66 6.22
N HIS A 93 1.86 14.28 5.10
CA HIS A 93 1.68 15.72 4.91
C HIS A 93 0.21 16.10 4.81
N LEU A 94 -0.63 15.23 4.23
CA LEU A 94 -2.07 15.46 4.22
C LEU A 94 -2.64 15.49 5.64
N MET A 95 -2.24 14.57 6.52
CA MET A 95 -2.70 14.60 7.91
C MET A 95 -2.26 15.88 8.62
N ILE A 96 -1.02 16.32 8.42
CA ILE A 96 -0.53 17.61 8.97
C ILE A 96 -1.35 18.79 8.42
N ALA A 97 -1.76 18.75 7.14
CA ALA A 97 -2.55 19.81 6.53
C ALA A 97 -4.00 19.86 7.04
N MET A 98 -4.57 18.71 7.45
CA MET A 98 -6.00 18.57 7.74
C MET A 98 -6.34 18.60 9.22
N LEU A 99 -5.41 18.15 10.11
CA LEU A 99 -5.74 17.88 11.49
C LEU A 99 -5.26 18.97 12.44
N SER A 100 -6.14 19.33 13.36
CA SER A 100 -5.78 19.97 14.63
C SER A 100 -5.54 18.89 15.70
N PRO A 101 -4.76 19.19 16.76
CA PRO A 101 -4.55 18.24 17.85
C PRO A 101 -5.85 17.69 18.43
N GLY A 102 -5.96 16.37 18.60
CA GLY A 102 -7.13 15.68 19.14
C GLY A 102 -8.29 15.46 18.15
N GLU A 103 -8.18 15.92 16.88
CA GLU A 103 -9.18 15.55 15.89
C GLU A 103 -9.06 14.07 15.53
N VAL A 104 -10.21 13.40 15.40
CA VAL A 104 -10.30 11.96 15.22
C VAL A 104 -10.24 11.60 13.73
N VAL A 105 -9.42 10.60 13.41
CA VAL A 105 -9.42 9.93 12.10
C VAL A 105 -9.75 8.45 12.28
N MET A 106 -10.64 7.93 11.45
CA MET A 106 -10.92 6.51 11.39
C MET A 106 -9.86 5.79 10.54
N VAL A 107 -9.31 4.71 11.09
CA VAL A 107 -8.21 3.95 10.49
C VAL A 107 -8.54 2.45 10.54
N PRO A 108 -8.26 1.65 9.48
CA PRO A 108 -8.50 0.21 9.53
C PRO A 108 -7.59 -0.46 10.58
N ASP A 109 -8.07 -1.54 11.18
CA ASP A 109 -7.28 -2.43 12.04
C ASP A 109 -7.57 -3.88 11.64
N PRO A 110 -6.57 -4.62 11.14
CA PRO A 110 -5.17 -4.23 10.91
C PRO A 110 -4.97 -3.29 9.72
N CYS A 111 -3.84 -2.54 9.70
CA CYS A 111 -3.53 -1.61 8.60
C CYS A 111 -2.02 -1.49 8.31
N TYR A 112 -1.70 -0.92 7.17
CA TYR A 112 -0.32 -0.50 6.90
C TYR A 112 0.07 0.63 7.87
N PRO A 113 1.22 0.53 8.57
CA PRO A 113 1.53 1.42 9.70
C PRO A 113 1.42 2.92 9.43
N ILE A 114 1.64 3.38 8.18
CA ILE A 114 1.54 4.80 7.88
C ILE A 114 0.11 5.35 8.07
N HIS A 115 -0.91 4.52 7.91
CA HIS A 115 -2.30 4.95 8.11
C HIS A 115 -2.51 5.43 9.54
N SER A 116 -2.00 4.71 10.52
CA SER A 116 -2.05 5.09 11.93
C SER A 116 -1.01 6.16 12.29
N PHE A 117 0.25 5.96 11.89
CA PHE A 117 1.32 6.87 12.29
C PHE A 117 1.23 8.26 11.66
N SER A 118 0.64 8.42 10.47
CA SER A 118 0.42 9.75 9.89
C SER A 118 -0.52 10.58 10.75
N VAL A 119 -1.56 9.97 11.32
CA VAL A 119 -2.51 10.62 12.23
C VAL A 119 -1.81 11.03 13.53
N LEU A 120 -1.05 10.11 14.14
CA LEU A 120 -0.30 10.37 15.40
C LEU A 120 0.77 11.45 15.22
N ILE A 121 1.50 11.46 14.11
CA ILE A 121 2.50 12.50 13.78
C ILE A 121 1.83 13.87 13.67
N ALA A 122 0.63 13.93 13.10
CA ALA A 122 -0.18 15.14 13.03
C ALA A 122 -0.89 15.50 14.35
N ARG A 123 -0.63 14.75 15.44
CA ARG A 123 -1.25 14.91 16.77
C ARG A 123 -2.76 14.69 16.80
N GLY A 124 -3.29 13.95 15.82
CA GLY A 124 -4.68 13.48 15.81
C GLY A 124 -4.88 12.23 16.62
N ASP A 125 -6.13 11.91 16.90
CA ASP A 125 -6.57 10.69 17.60
C ASP A 125 -7.06 9.64 16.61
N ILE A 126 -6.79 8.36 16.90
CA ILE A 126 -7.19 7.24 16.07
C ILE A 126 -8.47 6.60 16.61
N ARG A 127 -9.42 6.37 15.72
CA ARG A 127 -10.54 5.45 15.95
C ARG A 127 -10.44 4.30 14.95
N SER A 128 -10.10 3.13 15.44
CA SER A 128 -9.99 1.93 14.62
C SER A 128 -11.36 1.40 14.20
N TYR A 129 -11.43 0.82 13.01
CA TYR A 129 -12.55 0.03 12.53
C TYR A 129 -12.07 -1.34 12.03
N ASP A 130 -12.93 -2.37 12.13
CA ASP A 130 -12.63 -3.72 11.65
C ASP A 130 -12.46 -3.75 10.14
N SER A 131 -11.42 -4.43 9.64
CA SER A 131 -11.09 -4.48 8.21
C SER A 131 -11.01 -5.90 7.63
N PHE A 132 -11.65 -6.90 8.28
CA PHE A 132 -11.56 -8.30 7.85
C PHE A 132 -12.59 -8.75 6.82
N SER A 133 -13.76 -8.15 6.79
CA SER A 133 -14.78 -8.44 5.78
C SER A 133 -15.61 -7.21 5.47
N GLU A 134 -16.16 -7.12 4.25
CA GLU A 134 -16.93 -5.95 3.81
C GLU A 134 -18.08 -5.62 4.78
N ASN A 135 -18.86 -6.62 5.19
CA ASN A 135 -20.03 -6.40 6.07
C ASN A 135 -19.61 -5.91 7.48
N LEU A 136 -18.57 -6.53 8.06
CA LEU A 136 -18.04 -6.10 9.36
C LEU A 136 -17.45 -4.70 9.28
N MET A 137 -16.75 -4.41 8.18
CA MET A 137 -16.13 -3.12 7.93
C MET A 137 -17.18 -2.00 7.84
N ILE A 138 -18.20 -2.15 7.00
CA ILE A 138 -19.29 -1.16 6.87
C ILE A 138 -19.95 -0.90 8.21
N LYS A 139 -20.34 -1.96 8.94
CA LYS A 139 -20.93 -1.84 10.27
C LYS A 139 -19.99 -1.12 11.26
N SER A 140 -18.73 -1.50 11.29
CA SER A 140 -17.74 -0.88 12.20
C SER A 140 -17.49 0.58 11.85
N ILE A 141 -17.52 0.94 10.56
CA ILE A 141 -17.44 2.33 10.11
C ILE A 141 -18.69 3.12 10.56
N GLU A 142 -19.89 2.60 10.34
CA GLU A 142 -21.13 3.25 10.77
C GLU A 142 -21.16 3.48 12.27
N ASP A 143 -20.81 2.46 13.06
CA ASP A 143 -20.71 2.55 14.52
C ASP A 143 -19.66 3.58 14.96
N GLY A 144 -18.54 3.65 14.25
CA GLY A 144 -17.49 4.62 14.49
C GLY A 144 -17.91 6.05 14.17
N LEU A 145 -18.64 6.26 13.09
CA LEU A 145 -19.14 7.57 12.64
C LEU A 145 -20.24 8.11 13.58
N ALA A 146 -20.97 7.24 14.25
CA ALA A 146 -22.02 7.63 15.21
C ALA A 146 -21.45 8.15 16.54
N LYS A 147 -20.20 7.84 16.89
CA LYS A 147 -19.57 8.19 18.19
C LYS A 147 -19.01 9.62 18.18
N ASN A 148 -19.03 10.26 19.35
CA ASN A 148 -18.33 11.54 19.58
C ASN A 148 -16.90 11.32 20.14
N PRO A 149 -15.96 12.24 19.87
CA PRO A 149 -16.05 13.31 18.90
C PRO A 149 -16.20 12.77 17.47
N LYS A 150 -16.86 13.54 16.58
CA LYS A 150 -17.05 13.10 15.19
C LYS A 150 -15.72 13.01 14.46
N PRO A 151 -15.46 11.94 13.69
CA PRO A 151 -14.25 11.82 12.90
C PRO A 151 -14.17 12.92 11.82
N LYS A 152 -12.97 13.40 11.57
CA LYS A 152 -12.65 14.35 10.47
C LYS A 152 -12.50 13.63 9.13
N ALA A 153 -11.90 12.45 9.16
CA ALA A 153 -11.61 11.66 7.98
C ALA A 153 -11.71 10.15 8.25
N LEU A 154 -11.84 9.39 7.16
CA LEU A 154 -11.76 7.94 7.12
C LEU A 154 -10.68 7.54 6.11
N ILE A 155 -9.67 6.80 6.56
CA ILE A 155 -8.66 6.18 5.71
C ILE A 155 -9.14 4.79 5.32
N ILE A 156 -9.12 4.48 4.02
CA ILE A 156 -9.39 3.17 3.45
C ILE A 156 -8.20 2.76 2.55
N SER A 157 -7.99 1.47 2.34
CA SER A 157 -6.89 0.97 1.49
C SER A 157 -7.28 -0.33 0.82
N PHE A 158 -7.47 -0.32 -0.51
CA PHE A 158 -7.82 -1.48 -1.31
C PHE A 158 -7.15 -1.45 -2.68
N PRO A 159 -6.57 -2.57 -3.14
CA PRO A 159 -6.31 -3.80 -2.38
C PRO A 159 -5.47 -3.57 -1.13
N SER A 160 -5.78 -4.28 -0.04
CA SER A 160 -5.30 -3.95 1.30
C SER A 160 -3.93 -4.55 1.64
N ASN A 161 -3.15 -3.80 2.38
CA ASN A 161 -1.97 -4.26 3.10
C ASN A 161 -2.22 -4.06 4.61
N PRO A 162 -2.27 -5.10 5.46
CA PRO A 162 -1.70 -6.44 5.23
C PRO A 162 -2.71 -7.50 4.75
N THR A 163 -4.03 -7.28 4.85
CA THR A 163 -5.08 -8.29 4.79
C THR A 163 -5.34 -8.85 3.38
N THR A 164 -4.76 -8.24 2.35
CA THR A 164 -4.94 -8.59 0.93
C THR A 164 -6.37 -8.46 0.40
N GLN A 165 -7.27 -7.91 1.20
CA GLN A 165 -8.67 -7.75 0.82
C GLN A 165 -8.86 -6.86 -0.38
N THR A 166 -9.86 -7.22 -1.14
CA THR A 166 -10.34 -6.53 -2.34
C THR A 166 -11.79 -6.11 -2.14
N VAL A 167 -12.23 -5.11 -2.88
CA VAL A 167 -13.61 -4.63 -2.88
C VAL A 167 -14.06 -4.33 -4.31
N GLU A 168 -15.37 -4.36 -4.51
CA GLU A 168 -15.99 -3.91 -5.75
C GLU A 168 -16.41 -2.45 -5.69
N LEU A 169 -16.73 -1.85 -6.84
CA LEU A 169 -17.09 -0.42 -6.91
C LEU A 169 -18.27 -0.07 -5.99
N CYS A 170 -19.24 -0.96 -5.84
CA CYS A 170 -20.41 -0.75 -4.97
C CYS A 170 -20.04 -0.51 -3.48
N PHE A 171 -18.90 -1.03 -3.03
CA PHE A 171 -18.37 -0.70 -1.70
C PHE A 171 -18.04 0.79 -1.60
N PHE A 172 -17.34 1.33 -2.58
CA PHE A 172 -17.00 2.75 -2.59
C PHE A 172 -18.24 3.66 -2.70
N GLU A 173 -19.27 3.24 -3.42
CA GLU A 173 -20.55 3.96 -3.48
C GLU A 173 -21.21 4.06 -2.10
N LYS A 174 -21.19 2.96 -1.32
CA LYS A 174 -21.68 2.97 0.07
C LYS A 174 -20.83 3.92 0.94
N ILE A 175 -19.49 3.87 0.82
CA ILE A 175 -18.58 4.75 1.58
C ILE A 175 -18.82 6.23 1.22
N VAL A 176 -19.00 6.56 -0.05
CA VAL A 176 -19.32 7.94 -0.50
C VAL A 176 -20.62 8.42 0.14
N SER A 177 -21.65 7.58 0.16
CA SER A 177 -22.95 7.90 0.78
C SER A 177 -22.79 8.20 2.28
N LEU A 178 -22.06 7.35 3.01
CA LEU A 178 -21.77 7.53 4.43
C LEU A 178 -20.95 8.82 4.68
N ALA A 179 -19.93 9.05 3.86
CA ALA A 179 -19.08 10.23 3.99
C ALA A 179 -19.85 11.54 3.77
N LYS A 180 -20.72 11.61 2.78
CA LYS A 180 -21.60 12.76 2.54
C LYS A 180 -22.56 13.00 3.70
N LYS A 181 -23.19 11.93 4.21
CA LYS A 181 -24.10 12.00 5.36
C LYS A 181 -23.40 12.54 6.61
N HIS A 182 -22.18 12.12 6.89
CA HIS A 182 -21.44 12.49 8.08
C HIS A 182 -20.47 13.67 7.89
N LYS A 183 -20.34 14.19 6.66
CA LYS A 183 -19.46 15.31 6.28
C LYS A 183 -17.99 15.05 6.65
N ILE A 184 -17.49 13.88 6.30
CA ILE A 184 -16.09 13.47 6.52
C ILE A 184 -15.34 13.36 5.20
N VAL A 185 -14.02 13.47 5.25
CA VAL A 185 -13.14 13.29 4.10
C VAL A 185 -12.72 11.82 3.99
N ILE A 186 -12.78 11.25 2.77
CA ILE A 186 -12.26 9.92 2.48
C ILE A 186 -10.83 10.03 1.93
N ILE A 187 -9.95 9.19 2.44
CA ILE A 187 -8.57 9.09 1.96
C ILE A 187 -8.31 7.64 1.58
N HIS A 188 -8.22 7.38 0.28
CA HIS A 188 -7.97 6.04 -0.23
C HIS A 188 -6.48 5.84 -0.56
N ASP A 189 -5.82 4.86 0.09
CA ASP A 189 -4.48 4.41 -0.30
C ASP A 189 -4.59 3.30 -1.35
N PHE A 190 -4.26 3.64 -2.60
CA PHE A 190 -4.39 2.80 -3.78
C PHE A 190 -3.05 2.26 -4.27
N ALA A 191 -2.13 2.00 -3.36
CA ALA A 191 -0.75 1.60 -3.70
C ALA A 191 -0.64 0.26 -4.47
N TYR A 192 -1.66 -0.60 -4.41
CA TYR A 192 -1.70 -1.91 -5.07
C TYR A 192 -2.72 -1.99 -6.22
N ALA A 193 -3.11 -0.87 -6.78
CA ALA A 193 -4.09 -0.74 -7.86
C ALA A 193 -3.87 -1.74 -9.02
N ASP A 194 -2.61 -1.96 -9.39
CA ASP A 194 -2.22 -2.75 -10.55
C ASP A 194 -1.81 -4.19 -10.23
N ILE A 195 -1.59 -4.52 -8.94
CA ILE A 195 -1.18 -5.88 -8.55
C ILE A 195 -2.44 -6.69 -8.23
N CYS A 196 -3.15 -7.07 -9.29
CA CYS A 196 -4.41 -7.81 -9.25
C CYS A 196 -4.28 -9.07 -10.10
N PHE A 197 -4.90 -10.17 -9.68
CA PHE A 197 -4.72 -11.49 -10.25
C PHE A 197 -6.01 -12.03 -10.90
N GLY A 198 -5.84 -12.91 -11.89
CA GLY A 198 -6.96 -13.48 -12.62
C GLY A 198 -7.80 -12.42 -13.33
N SER A 199 -9.11 -12.44 -13.12
CA SER A 199 -10.05 -11.48 -13.70
C SER A 199 -10.33 -10.25 -12.84
N TYR A 200 -9.85 -10.23 -11.61
CA TYR A 200 -10.07 -9.10 -10.71
C TYR A 200 -9.31 -7.85 -11.17
N LYS A 201 -9.98 -6.72 -11.15
CA LYS A 201 -9.41 -5.39 -11.40
C LYS A 201 -9.86 -4.47 -10.27
N ALA A 202 -8.92 -3.92 -9.52
CA ALA A 202 -9.23 -3.01 -8.44
C ALA A 202 -9.90 -1.74 -8.98
N PRO A 203 -11.12 -1.41 -8.52
CA PRO A 203 -11.75 -0.15 -8.88
C PRO A 203 -11.04 1.03 -8.19
N SER A 204 -10.97 2.19 -8.86
CA SER A 204 -10.59 3.43 -8.21
C SER A 204 -11.77 3.95 -7.38
N PHE A 205 -11.50 4.44 -6.17
CA PHE A 205 -12.49 5.13 -5.34
C PHE A 205 -13.12 6.31 -6.10
N LEU A 206 -12.35 6.99 -6.94
CA LEU A 206 -12.79 8.15 -7.71
C LEU A 206 -13.79 7.81 -8.82
N GLN A 207 -14.05 6.52 -9.13
CA GLN A 207 -15.10 6.09 -10.03
C GLN A 207 -16.50 6.21 -9.40
N ALA A 208 -16.59 6.13 -8.06
CA ALA A 208 -17.88 6.27 -7.38
C ALA A 208 -18.43 7.69 -7.52
N ALA A 209 -19.71 7.79 -7.85
CA ALA A 209 -20.36 9.07 -8.10
C ALA A 209 -20.28 10.02 -6.89
N GLY A 210 -19.67 11.18 -7.10
CA GLY A 210 -19.46 12.19 -6.06
C GLY A 210 -18.29 11.91 -5.11
N ALA A 211 -17.43 10.94 -5.42
CA ALA A 211 -16.21 10.65 -4.63
C ALA A 211 -15.26 11.85 -4.62
N LYS A 212 -15.07 12.52 -5.75
CA LYS A 212 -14.24 13.74 -5.84
C LYS A 212 -14.74 14.91 -5.00
N ASP A 213 -16.02 14.93 -4.65
CA ASP A 213 -16.57 15.99 -3.80
C ASP A 213 -16.07 15.86 -2.34
N ILE A 214 -15.70 14.64 -1.92
CA ILE A 214 -15.50 14.34 -0.50
C ILE A 214 -14.19 13.59 -0.21
N GLY A 215 -13.36 13.29 -1.20
CA GLY A 215 -12.18 12.49 -0.91
C GLY A 215 -11.07 12.56 -1.94
N VAL A 216 -9.96 11.92 -1.58
CA VAL A 216 -8.75 11.82 -2.39
C VAL A 216 -8.24 10.38 -2.44
N GLU A 217 -7.52 10.07 -3.50
CA GLU A 217 -6.88 8.78 -3.73
C GLU A 217 -5.38 8.96 -3.91
N SER A 218 -4.58 8.18 -3.19
CA SER A 218 -3.11 8.20 -3.27
C SER A 218 -2.60 6.98 -4.03
N PHE A 219 -1.85 7.20 -5.10
CA PHE A 219 -1.22 6.16 -5.89
C PHE A 219 0.31 6.19 -5.76
N SER A 220 0.94 5.03 -5.88
CA SER A 220 2.39 4.89 -5.82
C SER A 220 2.94 4.10 -7.01
N LEU A 221 3.95 4.63 -7.70
CA LEU A 221 4.66 3.91 -8.75
C LEU A 221 5.59 2.80 -8.19
N SER A 222 5.74 2.75 -6.87
CA SER A 222 6.65 1.80 -6.19
C SER A 222 6.33 0.34 -6.48
N LYS A 223 5.04 -0.02 -6.68
CA LYS A 223 4.60 -1.40 -6.84
C LYS A 223 4.33 -1.75 -8.29
N SER A 224 3.57 -0.92 -8.98
CA SER A 224 3.20 -1.12 -10.38
C SER A 224 4.40 -1.13 -11.33
N TYR A 225 5.46 -0.41 -10.99
CA TYR A 225 6.63 -0.20 -11.87
C TYR A 225 7.97 -0.55 -11.19
N ASN A 226 7.96 -1.23 -10.05
CA ASN A 226 9.18 -1.53 -9.28
C ASN A 226 10.05 -0.29 -8.99
N MET A 227 9.42 0.86 -8.75
CA MET A 227 10.09 2.15 -8.50
C MET A 227 10.13 2.51 -7.01
N ALA A 228 10.24 1.50 -6.12
CA ALA A 228 10.15 1.72 -4.67
C ALA A 228 11.22 2.69 -4.14
N GLY A 229 12.46 2.57 -4.62
CA GLY A 229 13.58 3.44 -4.24
C GLY A 229 13.52 4.85 -4.84
N TRP A 230 12.72 5.06 -5.89
CA TRP A 230 12.62 6.33 -6.62
C TRP A 230 11.77 7.37 -5.87
N ARG A 231 10.99 6.92 -4.89
CA ARG A 231 10.13 7.77 -4.05
C ARG A 231 9.19 8.66 -4.85
N ILE A 232 8.42 8.09 -5.76
CA ILE A 232 7.45 8.83 -6.56
C ILE A 232 6.05 8.22 -6.45
N GLY A 233 5.07 9.10 -6.29
CA GLY A 233 3.64 8.83 -6.25
C GLY A 233 2.87 10.11 -6.52
N PHE A 234 1.56 10.03 -6.39
CA PHE A 234 0.68 11.18 -6.52
C PHE A 234 -0.60 11.00 -5.68
N MET A 235 -1.29 12.10 -5.46
CA MET A 235 -2.61 12.13 -4.83
C MET A 235 -3.57 12.92 -5.71
N SER A 236 -4.77 12.40 -5.93
CA SER A 236 -5.78 13.02 -6.80
C SER A 236 -7.16 12.97 -6.15
N GLY A 237 -8.04 13.91 -6.51
CA GLY A 237 -9.42 13.97 -6.05
C GLY A 237 -9.87 15.37 -5.66
N ASN A 238 -10.45 15.54 -4.50
CA ASN A 238 -11.06 16.79 -4.03
C ASN A 238 -10.08 17.98 -4.11
N GLU A 239 -10.47 19.06 -4.80
CA GLU A 239 -9.63 20.25 -5.04
C GLU A 239 -9.18 20.94 -3.74
N GLU A 240 -10.04 21.04 -2.74
CA GLU A 240 -9.73 21.71 -1.47
C GLU A 240 -8.71 20.90 -0.67
N VAL A 241 -8.85 19.58 -0.63
CA VAL A 241 -7.94 18.66 0.04
C VAL A 241 -6.56 18.67 -0.66
N ILE A 242 -6.54 18.65 -1.99
CA ILE A 242 -5.29 18.76 -2.78
C ILE A 242 -4.64 20.13 -2.57
N SER A 243 -5.41 21.21 -2.50
CA SER A 243 -4.91 22.57 -2.23
C SER A 243 -4.28 22.66 -0.83
N ALA A 244 -4.90 22.07 0.19
CA ALA A 244 -4.35 22.02 1.55
C ALA A 244 -3.00 21.28 1.58
N LEU A 245 -2.92 20.10 0.95
CA LEU A 245 -1.65 19.35 0.82
C LEU A 245 -0.59 20.15 0.06
N ARG A 246 -0.95 20.80 -1.04
CA ARG A 246 -0.06 21.65 -1.85
C ARG A 246 0.54 22.76 -1.01
N ARG A 247 -0.26 23.40 -0.17
CA ARG A 247 0.18 24.48 0.71
C ARG A 247 1.24 23.98 1.71
N VAL A 248 1.00 22.87 2.38
CA VAL A 248 1.96 22.28 3.33
C VAL A 248 3.24 21.87 2.62
N LYS A 249 3.16 21.17 1.49
CA LYS A 249 4.33 20.77 0.70
C LYS A 249 5.17 21.97 0.24
N SER A 250 4.55 23.08 -0.11
CA SER A 250 5.29 24.27 -0.57
C SER A 250 6.24 24.86 0.48
N TYR A 251 6.04 24.53 1.76
CA TYR A 251 6.93 24.94 2.86
C TYR A 251 7.86 23.83 3.33
N LEU A 252 7.55 22.56 3.04
CA LEU A 252 8.32 21.42 3.54
C LEU A 252 9.34 20.88 2.53
N ASP A 253 9.05 20.98 1.23
CA ASP A 253 9.93 20.45 0.18
C ASP A 253 9.82 21.25 -1.13
N TYR A 254 10.80 21.06 -2.01
CA TYR A 254 10.83 21.60 -3.38
C TYR A 254 10.47 20.52 -4.42
N GLY A 255 9.78 19.45 -4.00
CA GLY A 255 9.37 18.37 -4.86
C GLY A 255 10.50 17.39 -5.19
N ILE A 256 10.20 16.50 -6.13
CA ILE A 256 11.07 15.40 -6.53
C ILE A 256 12.05 15.87 -7.63
N PHE A 257 13.26 15.34 -7.61
CA PHE A 257 14.25 15.53 -8.68
C PHE A 257 13.61 15.35 -10.07
N GLN A 258 13.76 16.34 -10.94
CA GLN A 258 13.02 16.38 -12.22
C GLN A 258 13.19 15.14 -13.09
N PRO A 259 14.37 14.54 -13.25
CA PRO A 259 14.55 13.31 -14.01
C PRO A 259 13.67 12.15 -13.56
N ILE A 260 13.42 12.01 -12.25
CA ILE A 260 12.49 10.99 -11.71
C ILE A 260 11.07 11.28 -12.18
N GLN A 261 10.64 12.54 -12.15
CA GLN A 261 9.30 12.92 -12.62
C GLN A 261 9.15 12.71 -14.14
N ILE A 262 10.18 13.02 -14.92
CA ILE A 262 10.18 12.78 -16.37
C ILE A 262 10.07 11.28 -16.67
N SER A 263 10.78 10.44 -15.91
CA SER A 263 10.68 8.99 -16.05
C SER A 263 9.31 8.43 -15.65
N ALA A 264 8.67 9.06 -14.64
CA ALA A 264 7.30 8.70 -14.27
C ALA A 264 6.27 9.03 -15.35
N ILE A 265 6.49 10.10 -16.15
CA ILE A 265 5.67 10.37 -17.34
C ILE A 265 5.75 9.20 -18.32
N THR A 266 6.96 8.69 -18.59
CA THR A 266 7.16 7.52 -19.43
C THR A 266 6.42 6.31 -18.87
N ALA A 267 6.59 6.03 -17.58
CA ALA A 267 5.90 4.90 -16.91
C ALA A 267 4.37 4.97 -17.05
N LEU A 268 3.78 6.16 -16.88
CA LEU A 268 2.33 6.32 -16.92
C LEU A 268 1.76 6.33 -18.36
N ASN A 269 2.52 6.78 -19.35
CA ASN A 269 2.04 6.96 -20.73
C ASN A 269 2.24 5.75 -21.63
N GLU A 270 3.11 4.82 -21.27
CA GLU A 270 3.38 3.63 -22.08
C GLU A 270 2.35 2.53 -21.91
N THR A 271 2.51 1.46 -22.69
CA THR A 271 1.65 0.28 -22.59
C THR A 271 1.77 -0.38 -21.23
N ARG A 272 0.74 -1.13 -20.84
CA ARG A 272 0.73 -1.84 -19.54
C ARG A 272 1.55 -3.13 -19.53
N ASP A 273 2.31 -3.43 -20.57
CA ASP A 273 3.02 -4.70 -20.72
C ASP A 273 3.97 -4.97 -19.54
N CYS A 274 4.77 -3.97 -19.16
CA CYS A 274 5.67 -4.10 -18.00
C CYS A 274 4.92 -4.29 -16.68
N VAL A 275 3.74 -3.67 -16.51
CA VAL A 275 2.89 -3.86 -15.34
C VAL A 275 2.34 -5.29 -15.32
N ASN A 276 1.91 -5.81 -16.47
CA ASN A 276 1.42 -7.18 -16.61
C ASN A 276 2.52 -8.20 -16.30
N GLU A 277 3.75 -8.00 -16.79
CA GLU A 277 4.90 -8.86 -16.48
C GLU A 277 5.20 -8.89 -14.97
N ILE A 278 5.20 -7.73 -14.31
CA ILE A 278 5.39 -7.61 -12.87
C ILE A 278 4.28 -8.36 -12.12
N THR A 279 3.02 -8.14 -12.52
CA THR A 279 1.86 -8.78 -11.90
C THR A 279 1.88 -10.29 -12.08
N ASN A 280 2.18 -10.78 -13.28
CA ASN A 280 2.31 -12.21 -13.57
C ASN A 280 3.38 -12.88 -12.69
N THR A 281 4.48 -12.20 -12.42
CA THR A 281 5.52 -12.71 -11.53
C THR A 281 4.99 -12.88 -10.11
N TYR A 282 4.25 -11.88 -9.58
CA TYR A 282 3.64 -12.02 -8.25
C TYR A 282 2.54 -13.08 -8.22
N GLU A 283 1.75 -13.21 -9.29
CA GLU A 283 0.73 -14.26 -9.40
C GLU A 283 1.36 -15.67 -9.38
N SER A 284 2.42 -15.88 -10.13
CA SER A 284 3.16 -17.16 -10.14
C SER A 284 3.71 -17.50 -8.75
N ARG A 285 4.35 -16.53 -8.09
CA ARG A 285 4.88 -16.70 -6.74
C ARG A 285 3.79 -16.97 -5.70
N ARG A 286 2.64 -16.27 -5.80
CA ARG A 286 1.47 -16.52 -4.97
C ARG A 286 1.00 -17.96 -5.11
N ASN A 287 0.78 -18.42 -6.35
CA ASN A 287 0.32 -19.76 -6.64
C ASN A 287 1.32 -20.80 -6.10
N ARG A 288 2.61 -20.59 -6.34
CA ARG A 288 3.66 -21.49 -5.86
C ARG A 288 3.73 -21.55 -4.33
N LEU A 289 3.59 -20.41 -3.64
CA LEU A 289 3.62 -20.37 -2.19
C LEU A 289 2.43 -21.14 -1.60
N ILE A 290 1.22 -20.85 -2.06
CA ILE A 290 -0.01 -21.48 -1.55
C ILE A 290 0.02 -22.98 -1.77
N GLU A 291 0.34 -23.44 -2.98
CA GLU A 291 0.47 -24.85 -3.30
C GLU A 291 1.50 -25.55 -2.40
N SER A 292 2.70 -24.99 -2.31
CA SER A 292 3.80 -25.66 -1.61
C SER A 292 3.63 -25.63 -0.09
N PHE A 293 3.04 -24.57 0.48
CA PHE A 293 2.73 -24.48 1.91
C PHE A 293 1.58 -25.41 2.27
N GLY A 294 0.51 -25.48 1.42
CA GLY A 294 -0.58 -26.45 1.57
C GLY A 294 -0.08 -27.88 1.60
N ASN A 295 0.81 -28.27 0.68
CA ASN A 295 1.47 -29.57 0.65
C ASN A 295 2.35 -29.86 1.90
N SER A 296 2.67 -28.81 2.67
CA SER A 296 3.42 -28.93 3.92
C SER A 296 2.50 -28.88 5.16
N GLY A 297 1.17 -28.90 4.98
CA GLY A 297 0.18 -28.86 6.05
C GLY A 297 -0.33 -27.48 6.47
N TRP A 298 0.12 -26.39 5.80
CA TRP A 298 -0.35 -25.05 6.08
C TRP A 298 -1.23 -24.52 4.96
N GLU A 299 -2.53 -24.72 5.11
CA GLU A 299 -3.51 -24.18 4.17
C GLU A 299 -3.68 -22.68 4.36
N ILE A 300 -3.65 -21.95 3.25
CA ILE A 300 -3.69 -20.49 3.21
C ILE A 300 -4.68 -20.04 2.14
N ASP A 301 -5.50 -19.05 2.49
CA ASP A 301 -6.45 -18.45 1.55
C ASP A 301 -5.72 -17.76 0.40
N LYS A 302 -6.24 -17.96 -0.81
CA LYS A 302 -5.67 -17.41 -2.03
C LYS A 302 -6.15 -15.96 -2.24
N PRO A 303 -5.25 -14.94 -2.16
CA PRO A 303 -5.66 -13.56 -2.43
C PRO A 303 -5.79 -13.27 -3.92
N ASP A 304 -6.70 -12.36 -4.25
CA ASP A 304 -6.91 -11.88 -5.62
C ASP A 304 -6.07 -10.67 -5.99
N ALA A 305 -5.32 -10.11 -5.03
CA ALA A 305 -4.50 -8.93 -5.26
C ALA A 305 -3.36 -8.79 -4.25
N THR A 306 -2.50 -7.81 -4.46
CA THR A 306 -1.33 -7.42 -3.71
C THR A 306 -0.11 -8.33 -3.90
N MET A 307 1.03 -7.88 -3.43
CA MET A 307 2.26 -8.68 -3.37
C MET A 307 2.42 -9.41 -2.02
N PHE A 308 1.31 -9.70 -1.32
CA PHE A 308 1.31 -10.32 0.00
C PHE A 308 0.42 -11.54 0.08
N ILE A 309 0.71 -12.35 1.09
CA ILE A 309 -0.16 -13.39 1.62
C ILE A 309 -0.41 -13.07 3.09
N TRP A 310 -1.68 -13.09 3.51
CA TRP A 310 -2.12 -12.91 4.89
C TRP A 310 -2.59 -14.25 5.43
N ALA A 311 -1.70 -14.93 6.16
CA ALA A 311 -1.90 -16.31 6.58
C ALA A 311 -2.29 -16.39 8.04
N LYS A 312 -3.36 -17.13 8.35
CA LYS A 312 -3.66 -17.54 9.72
C LYS A 312 -2.53 -18.40 10.27
N ILE A 313 -2.17 -18.18 11.54
CA ILE A 313 -1.25 -19.06 12.25
C ILE A 313 -1.92 -20.43 12.37
N PRO A 314 -1.20 -21.55 12.08
CA PRO A 314 -1.74 -22.89 12.25
C PRO A 314 -2.30 -23.09 13.67
N GLU A 315 -3.43 -23.79 13.81
CA GLU A 315 -4.17 -23.93 15.08
C GLU A 315 -3.29 -24.40 16.22
N LYS A 316 -2.36 -25.34 15.94
CA LYS A 316 -1.35 -25.84 16.91
C LYS A 316 -0.52 -24.72 17.56
N TYR A 317 -0.32 -23.61 16.87
CA TYR A 317 0.54 -22.48 17.31
C TYR A 317 -0.24 -21.21 17.64
N LYS A 318 -1.55 -21.23 17.58
CA LYS A 318 -2.41 -20.05 17.73
C LYS A 318 -2.19 -19.34 19.07
N GLU A 319 -2.12 -20.10 20.16
CA GLU A 319 -1.92 -19.57 21.53
C GLU A 319 -0.53 -18.91 21.73
N MET A 320 0.42 -19.18 20.82
CA MET A 320 1.76 -18.58 20.90
C MET A 320 1.74 -17.09 20.54
N GLY A 321 0.77 -16.66 19.75
CA GLY A 321 0.69 -15.32 19.20
C GLY A 321 1.62 -15.08 18.02
N SER A 322 1.30 -14.03 17.25
CA SER A 322 1.96 -13.78 15.96
C SER A 322 3.44 -13.41 16.07
N LEU A 323 3.83 -12.73 17.16
CA LEU A 323 5.22 -12.34 17.35
C LEU A 323 6.12 -13.55 17.65
N GLU A 324 5.73 -14.40 18.60
CA GLU A 324 6.51 -15.58 18.98
C GLU A 324 6.50 -16.62 17.86
N PHE A 325 5.37 -16.77 17.15
CA PHE A 325 5.32 -17.63 15.99
C PHE A 325 6.26 -17.15 14.87
N SER A 326 6.34 -15.83 14.61
CA SER A 326 7.30 -15.28 13.64
C SER A 326 8.76 -15.51 14.06
N LYS A 327 9.08 -15.49 15.36
CA LYS A 327 10.40 -15.85 15.88
C LYS A 327 10.68 -17.33 15.65
N LYS A 328 9.71 -18.21 15.94
CA LYS A 328 9.81 -19.65 15.71
C LYS A 328 10.06 -19.97 14.24
N LEU A 329 9.39 -19.31 13.31
CA LEU A 329 9.66 -19.44 11.87
C LEU A 329 11.11 -19.12 11.50
N ILE A 330 11.72 -18.09 12.12
CA ILE A 330 13.13 -17.75 11.89
C ILE A 330 14.06 -18.80 12.49
N THR A 331 13.85 -19.20 13.74
CA THR A 331 14.75 -20.12 14.46
C THR A 331 14.73 -21.52 13.88
N ASP A 332 13.54 -22.07 13.66
CA ASP A 332 13.37 -23.47 13.29
C ASP A 332 13.37 -23.68 11.77
N CYS A 333 12.69 -22.80 11.04
CA CYS A 333 12.47 -22.95 9.59
C CYS A 333 13.36 -22.05 8.73
N LYS A 334 14.08 -21.09 9.33
CA LYS A 334 14.88 -20.08 8.60
C LYS A 334 14.01 -19.21 7.68
N ILE A 335 12.77 -18.95 8.08
CA ILE A 335 11.79 -18.16 7.36
C ILE A 335 11.49 -16.88 8.15
N ALA A 336 11.66 -15.72 7.54
CA ALA A 336 11.24 -14.46 8.13
C ALA A 336 9.88 -14.04 7.56
N ALA A 337 8.87 -13.91 8.44
CA ALA A 337 7.53 -13.37 8.12
C ALA A 337 7.23 -12.16 9.00
N SER A 338 6.30 -11.31 8.60
CA SER A 338 5.87 -10.19 9.45
C SER A 338 4.78 -10.64 10.41
N PRO A 339 4.94 -10.46 11.75
CA PRO A 339 3.88 -10.77 12.70
C PRO A 339 2.68 -9.86 12.52
N GLY A 340 1.48 -10.40 12.59
CA GLY A 340 0.25 -9.67 12.34
C GLY A 340 -0.01 -8.56 13.35
N ILE A 341 0.35 -8.76 14.63
CA ILE A 341 0.27 -7.71 15.65
C ILE A 341 1.03 -6.43 15.27
N GLY A 342 2.03 -6.52 14.39
CA GLY A 342 2.77 -5.37 13.87
C GLY A 342 1.96 -4.45 12.95
N PHE A 343 0.75 -4.86 12.57
CA PHE A 343 -0.19 -4.11 11.74
C PHE A 343 -1.41 -3.59 12.50
N GLY A 344 -1.53 -3.94 13.77
CA GLY A 344 -2.66 -3.56 14.63
C GLY A 344 -3.11 -4.72 15.51
N LYS A 345 -3.95 -4.42 16.50
CA LYS A 345 -4.41 -5.40 17.49
C LYS A 345 -5.16 -6.56 16.83
N ASN A 346 -6.02 -6.24 15.85
CA ASN A 346 -6.81 -7.26 15.14
C ASN A 346 -5.96 -8.09 14.15
N GLY A 347 -4.68 -7.73 13.94
CA GLY A 347 -3.74 -8.55 13.19
C GLY A 347 -3.19 -9.76 13.98
N GLU A 348 -3.50 -9.86 15.29
CA GLU A 348 -3.08 -11.01 16.09
C GLU A 348 -3.71 -12.31 15.55
N GLY A 349 -2.97 -13.41 15.62
CA GLY A 349 -3.35 -14.70 15.03
C GLY A 349 -3.00 -14.85 13.55
N TYR A 350 -2.33 -13.86 12.94
CA TYR A 350 -1.90 -13.90 11.53
C TYR A 350 -0.42 -13.61 11.38
N VAL A 351 0.13 -13.99 10.22
CA VAL A 351 1.45 -13.55 9.72
C VAL A 351 1.34 -13.13 8.27
N ARG A 352 2.13 -12.13 7.86
CA ARG A 352 2.18 -11.67 6.47
C ARG A 352 3.46 -12.13 5.80
N PHE A 353 3.32 -12.76 4.62
CA PHE A 353 4.40 -13.07 3.71
C PHE A 353 4.39 -12.10 2.52
N ALA A 354 5.55 -11.56 2.16
CA ALA A 354 5.73 -10.78 0.94
C ALA A 354 6.28 -11.67 -0.18
N LEU A 355 5.70 -11.60 -1.37
CA LEU A 355 6.04 -12.43 -2.53
C LEU A 355 7.30 -11.94 -3.26
N ILE A 356 8.35 -11.63 -2.50
CA ILE A 356 9.62 -11.04 -2.99
C ILE A 356 10.74 -12.08 -3.21
N GLU A 357 10.51 -13.33 -2.85
CA GLU A 357 11.42 -14.43 -3.09
C GLU A 357 11.04 -15.18 -4.36
N ASN A 358 12.02 -15.70 -5.09
CA ASN A 358 11.75 -16.52 -6.27
C ASN A 358 11.12 -17.87 -5.91
N GLU A 359 10.57 -18.57 -6.90
CA GLU A 359 9.84 -19.83 -6.69
C GLU A 359 10.71 -20.94 -6.07
N GLN A 360 12.02 -20.98 -6.36
CA GLN A 360 12.92 -21.97 -5.77
C GLN A 360 13.10 -21.73 -4.27
N ARG A 361 13.22 -20.46 -3.87
CA ARG A 361 13.28 -20.07 -2.45
C ARG A 361 11.97 -20.34 -1.73
N ILE A 362 10.83 -20.13 -2.41
CA ILE A 362 9.51 -20.49 -1.88
C ILE A 362 9.42 -22.00 -1.63
N LEU A 363 9.86 -22.84 -2.57
CA LEU A 363 9.91 -24.29 -2.39
C LEU A 363 10.87 -24.72 -1.26
N GLN A 364 11.99 -24.03 -1.11
CA GLN A 364 12.92 -24.26 0.00
C GLN A 364 12.25 -23.95 1.35
N ALA A 365 11.54 -22.83 1.43
CA ALA A 365 10.78 -22.45 2.62
C ALA A 365 9.74 -23.53 2.97
N ALA A 366 8.94 -23.96 1.99
CA ALA A 366 7.95 -25.02 2.19
C ALA A 366 8.54 -26.31 2.74
N ARG A 367 9.71 -26.75 2.23
CA ARG A 367 10.41 -27.91 2.78
C ARG A 367 10.82 -27.73 4.24
N SER A 368 11.21 -26.50 4.62
CA SER A 368 11.61 -26.18 6.00
C SER A 368 10.42 -26.17 6.96
N LEU A 369 9.19 -25.91 6.50
CA LEU A 369 7.97 -25.93 7.31
C LEU A 369 7.67 -27.33 7.89
N LYS A 370 8.15 -28.41 7.27
CA LYS A 370 8.01 -29.79 7.83
C LYS A 370 8.55 -29.90 9.25
N LYS A 371 9.48 -29.03 9.67
CA LYS A 371 10.00 -28.98 11.05
C LYS A 371 8.98 -28.49 12.08
N LEU A 372 7.88 -27.88 11.62
CA LEU A 372 6.80 -27.44 12.50
C LEU A 372 5.79 -28.57 12.81
N GLU A 373 5.82 -29.69 12.06
CA GLU A 373 4.84 -30.78 12.23
C GLU A 373 3.39 -30.23 12.23
N LEU A 374 3.03 -29.50 11.17
CA LEU A 374 1.75 -28.82 10.98
C LEU A 374 0.59 -29.81 10.83
#